data_05d7e5e911b646e87541f2630ba95321
#
_entry.id   05d7e5e911b646e87541f2630ba95321
#
_cell.length_a   1.000
_cell.length_b   1.000
_cell.length_c   1.000
_cell.angle_alpha   90.00
_cell.angle_beta   90.00
_cell.angle_gamma   90.00
#
_symmetry.space_group_name_H-M   'P 1'
#
loop_
_entity.id
_entity.type
_entity.pdbx_description
1 polymer ?
#
loop_
_entity_poly.entity_id
_entity_poly.type
_entity_poly.pdbx_seq_one_letter_code
_entity_poly.pdbx_strand_id
1 'polypeptide(L)'
;MKILTWNCNGAFRKKIELLKEIDADIYIIQECESEEKSQGTYDSWLPNRIWKGHNKNKGLGVFAKAQFKLEQLYWEDSDLELF
;
A
#
# COMPACT_ATOMS: atom_id res chain seq x y z
N MET A 1 -10.46 -13.68 -7.10
CA MET A 1 -9.78 -12.46 -6.62
C MET A 1 -8.27 -12.64 -6.65
N LYS A 2 -7.57 -11.67 -7.15
CA LYS A 2 -6.11 -11.71 -7.22
C LYS A 2 -5.52 -10.73 -6.21
N ILE A 3 -4.72 -11.23 -5.28
CA ILE A 3 -4.07 -10.42 -4.25
C ILE A 3 -2.57 -10.54 -4.42
N LEU A 4 -1.89 -9.40 -4.51
CA LEU A 4 -0.44 -9.35 -4.62
C LEU A 4 0.14 -8.84 -3.30
N THR A 5 1.15 -9.51 -2.78
CA THR A 5 1.91 -9.03 -1.64
C THR A 5 3.36 -8.86 -2.07
N TRP A 6 4.01 -7.79 -1.61
CA TRP A 6 5.37 -7.50 -2.01
C TRP A 6 6.04 -6.58 -1.00
N ASN A 7 7.27 -6.94 -0.63
CA ASN A 7 8.10 -6.06 0.17
C ASN A 7 8.93 -5.23 -0.79
N CYS A 8 8.56 -3.97 -0.96
CA CYS A 8 9.17 -3.11 -1.96
C CYS A 8 10.51 -2.49 -1.53
N ASN A 9 10.88 -2.66 -0.26
CA ASN A 9 12.14 -2.13 0.26
C ASN A 9 12.24 -0.60 0.17
N GLY A 10 11.13 0.08 0.45
CA GLY A 10 11.10 1.54 0.48
C GLY A 10 10.91 2.18 -0.89
N ALA A 11 10.72 3.49 -0.89
CA ALA A 11 10.57 4.30 -2.10
C ALA A 11 9.54 3.74 -3.09
N PHE A 12 8.39 3.32 -2.57
CA PHE A 12 7.38 2.67 -3.39
C PHE A 12 6.91 3.55 -4.55
N ARG A 13 6.86 4.87 -4.36
CA ARG A 13 6.42 5.79 -5.42
C ARG A 13 7.22 5.61 -6.71
N LYS A 14 8.46 5.18 -6.59
CA LYS A 14 9.34 4.97 -7.75
C LYS A 14 9.18 3.59 -8.36
N LYS A 15 8.42 2.72 -7.72
CA LYS A 15 8.32 1.31 -8.12
C LYS A 15 6.92 0.92 -8.58
N ILE A 16 5.96 1.82 -8.49
CA ILE A 16 4.58 1.55 -8.86
C ILE A 16 4.46 1.07 -10.31
N GLU A 17 5.28 1.60 -11.20
CA GLU A 17 5.24 1.20 -12.60
C GLU A 17 5.47 -0.29 -12.80
N LEU A 18 6.25 -0.92 -11.91
CA LEU A 18 6.49 -2.35 -11.98
C LEU A 18 5.21 -3.15 -11.75
N LEU A 19 4.25 -2.57 -11.03
CA LEU A 19 3.01 -3.25 -10.66
C LEU A 19 1.87 -2.96 -11.62
N LYS A 20 1.97 -1.93 -12.45
CA LYS A 20 0.88 -1.56 -13.34
C LYS A 20 0.54 -2.63 -14.37
N GLU A 21 1.50 -3.47 -14.71
CA GLU A 21 1.27 -4.57 -15.63
C GLU A 21 0.64 -5.77 -14.95
N ILE A 22 0.66 -5.80 -13.61
CA ILE A 22 0.06 -6.87 -12.84
C ILE A 22 -1.32 -6.43 -12.41
N ASP A 23 -2.35 -7.01 -13.00
CA ASP A 23 -3.71 -6.61 -12.73
C ASP A 23 -4.26 -7.35 -11.51
N ALA A 24 -3.84 -6.93 -10.33
CA ALA A 24 -4.35 -7.48 -9.09
C ALA A 24 -5.53 -6.66 -8.60
N ASP A 25 -6.38 -7.28 -7.79
CA ASP A 25 -7.51 -6.59 -7.19
C ASP A 25 -7.10 -5.84 -5.94
N ILE A 26 -6.17 -6.41 -5.19
CA ILE A 26 -5.65 -5.82 -3.96
C ILE A 26 -4.13 -5.97 -3.95
N TYR A 27 -3.44 -4.90 -3.58
CA TYR A 27 -1.99 -4.91 -3.44
C TYR A 27 -1.65 -4.63 -1.98
N ILE A 28 -0.88 -5.53 -1.36
CA ILE A 28 -0.40 -5.37 0.01
C ILE A 28 1.10 -5.16 -0.06
N ILE A 29 1.54 -3.94 0.21
CA ILE A 29 2.92 -3.53 -0.01
C ILE A 29 3.61 -3.31 1.33
N GLN A 30 4.61 -4.09 1.61
CA GLN A 30 5.41 -3.98 2.81
C GLN A 30 6.57 -3.02 2.58
N GLU A 31 7.02 -2.34 3.64
CA GLU A 31 8.04 -1.29 3.59
C GLU A 31 7.67 -0.20 2.61
N CYS A 32 6.39 0.14 2.61
CA CYS A 32 5.82 1.16 1.75
C CYS A 32 5.96 2.53 2.42
N GLU A 33 6.37 3.54 1.66
CA GLU A 33 6.46 4.89 2.22
C GLU A 33 5.06 5.48 2.42
N SER A 34 4.96 6.47 3.32
CA SER A 34 3.68 7.11 3.63
C SER A 34 3.16 7.91 2.43
N GLU A 35 1.89 8.31 2.50
CA GLU A 35 1.30 9.15 1.46
C GLU A 35 1.99 10.49 1.38
N GLU A 36 2.42 11.03 2.51
CA GLU A 36 3.14 12.28 2.54
C GLU A 36 4.43 12.19 1.73
N LYS A 37 5.16 11.10 1.89
CA LYS A 37 6.39 10.87 1.13
C LYS A 37 6.13 10.60 -0.34
N SER A 38 4.98 10.06 -0.68
CA SER A 38 4.66 9.71 -2.06
C SER A 38 4.34 10.93 -2.92
N GLN A 39 4.07 12.06 -2.28
CA GLN A 39 3.79 13.32 -2.97
C GLN A 39 2.65 13.20 -3.98
N GLY A 40 1.59 12.50 -3.61
CA GLY A 40 0.41 12.37 -4.45
C GLY A 40 0.48 11.27 -5.51
N THR A 41 1.57 10.54 -5.58
CA THR A 41 1.72 9.48 -6.58
C THR A 41 0.64 8.40 -6.42
N TYR A 42 0.25 8.11 -5.18
CA TYR A 42 -0.75 7.08 -4.92
C TYR A 42 -2.13 7.49 -5.44
N ASP A 43 -2.45 8.77 -5.44
CA ASP A 43 -3.75 9.25 -5.92
C ASP A 43 -3.92 8.95 -7.41
N SER A 44 -2.85 9.03 -8.17
CA SER A 44 -2.92 8.79 -9.60
C SER A 44 -2.92 7.30 -9.94
N TRP A 45 -2.66 6.45 -8.96
CA TRP A 45 -2.64 5.01 -9.17
C TRP A 45 -3.90 4.35 -8.63
N LEU A 46 -4.02 4.23 -7.32
CA LEU A 46 -5.19 3.61 -6.68
C LEU A 46 -5.60 4.44 -5.47
N PRO A 47 -6.62 5.29 -5.62
CA PRO A 47 -7.05 6.15 -4.51
C PRO A 47 -7.71 5.39 -3.37
N ASN A 48 -8.20 4.17 -3.60
CA ASN A 48 -8.76 3.34 -2.55
C ASN A 48 -7.65 2.63 -1.81
N ARG A 49 -7.18 3.23 -0.72
CA ARG A 49 -5.99 2.73 -0.03
C ARG A 49 -5.99 3.06 1.46
N ILE A 50 -5.18 2.29 2.19
CA ILE A 50 -4.90 2.52 3.61
C ILE A 50 -3.40 2.36 3.81
N TRP A 51 -2.81 3.22 4.62
CA TRP A 51 -1.40 3.12 4.97
C TRP A 51 -1.25 3.19 6.48
N LYS A 52 -0.37 2.36 7.06
CA LYS A 52 -0.10 2.32 8.48
C LYS A 52 1.38 2.06 8.70
N GLY A 53 1.99 2.83 9.59
CA GLY A 53 3.39 2.62 9.92
C GLY A 53 3.87 3.56 11.00
N HIS A 54 4.99 3.23 11.63
CA HIS A 54 5.62 4.06 12.64
C HIS A 54 6.64 5.02 12.03
N ASN A 55 7.02 4.79 10.80
CA ASN A 55 8.07 5.52 10.12
C ASN A 55 7.54 5.90 8.73
N LYS A 56 7.69 7.16 8.36
CA LYS A 56 7.19 7.64 7.07
C LYS A 56 7.80 6.95 5.86
N ASN A 57 8.97 6.36 6.03
CA ASN A 57 9.68 5.72 4.92
C ASN A 57 9.28 4.26 4.74
N LYS A 58 8.79 3.62 5.79
CA LYS A 58 8.46 2.20 5.75
C LYS A 58 7.22 1.92 6.58
N GLY A 59 6.22 1.38 5.95
CA GLY A 59 4.99 1.00 6.61
C GLY A 59 4.28 -0.04 5.77
N LEU A 60 3.03 -0.30 6.10
CA LEU A 60 2.20 -1.25 5.36
C LEU A 60 1.18 -0.46 4.56
N GLY A 61 1.21 -0.62 3.25
CA GLY A 61 0.25 0.00 2.35
C GLY A 61 -0.66 -1.05 1.75
N VAL A 62 -1.97 -0.79 1.75
CA VAL A 62 -2.93 -1.64 1.08
C VAL A 62 -3.65 -0.79 0.04
N PHE A 63 -3.60 -1.22 -1.20
CA PHE A 63 -4.18 -0.52 -2.33
C PHE A 63 -5.15 -1.46 -3.03
N ALA A 64 -6.35 -0.99 -3.33
CA ALA A 64 -7.37 -1.84 -3.92
C ALA A 64 -8.15 -1.13 -5.00
N LYS A 65 -8.74 -1.91 -5.91
CA LYS A 65 -9.65 -1.38 -6.90
C LYS A 65 -10.88 -0.80 -6.21
N ALA A 66 -11.56 0.13 -6.87
CA ALA A 66 -12.64 0.91 -6.27
C ALA A 66 -13.80 0.06 -5.75
N GLN A 67 -14.03 -1.12 -6.31
CA GLN A 67 -15.14 -1.97 -5.87
C GLN A 67 -14.90 -2.63 -4.51
N PHE A 68 -13.69 -2.55 -3.97
CA PHE A 68 -13.39 -3.14 -2.68
C PHE A 68 -13.40 -2.07 -1.61
N LYS A 69 -14.01 -2.38 -0.47
CA LYS A 69 -14.05 -1.48 0.66
C LYS A 69 -12.93 -1.83 1.62
N LEU A 70 -12.09 -0.85 1.93
CA LEU A 70 -11.01 -1.01 2.89
C LEU A 70 -11.42 -0.36 4.21
N GLU A 71 -11.27 -1.09 5.31
CA GLU A 71 -11.59 -0.58 6.63
C GLU A 71 -10.37 -0.72 7.54
N GLN A 72 -10.11 0.30 8.33
CA GLN A 72 -8.93 0.37 9.18
C GLN A 72 -9.22 -0.06 10.62
N LEU A 73 -10.20 -0.91 10.81
CA LEU A 73 -10.71 -1.24 12.14
C LEU A 73 -9.68 -1.83 13.09
N TYR A 74 -8.81 -2.68 12.60
CA TYR A 74 -7.86 -3.39 13.45
C TYR A 74 -6.41 -3.10 13.11
N TRP A 75 -6.19 -2.07 12.33
CA TRP A 75 -4.85 -1.75 11.86
C TRP A 75 -3.97 -1.13 12.92
N GLU A 76 -4.54 -0.75 14.03
CA GLU A 76 -3.78 -0.18 15.14
C GLU A 76 -3.19 -1.25 16.03
N ASP A 77 -3.60 -2.47 15.82
CA ASP A 77 -3.18 -3.60 16.62
C ASP A 77 -1.73 -3.97 16.29
N SER A 78 -0.97 -4.28 17.33
CA SER A 78 0.40 -4.73 17.16
C SER A 78 0.49 -6.02 16.36
N ASP A 79 -0.62 -6.72 16.19
CA ASP A 79 -0.65 -7.96 15.41
C ASP A 79 -0.38 -7.72 13.93
N LEU A 80 -0.39 -6.47 13.49
CA LEU A 80 -0.17 -6.14 12.09
C LEU A 80 1.25 -5.71 11.78
N GLU A 81 2.21 -6.17 12.53
CA GLU A 81 3.61 -5.90 12.27
C GLU A 81 4.12 -6.77 11.14
N LEU A 82 3.66 -6.49 9.93
CA LEU A 82 4.03 -7.27 8.76
C LEU A 82 5.12 -6.60 7.92
N PHE A 83 5.66 -5.52 8.42
CA PHE A 83 6.62 -4.73 7.65
C PHE A 83 7.94 -4.56 8.37
#